data_d2ccd6c66c275044ce427aef759c02cd
#
_entry.id   d2ccd6c66c275044ce427aef759c02cd
#
_cell.length_a   1.000
_cell.length_b   1.000
_cell.length_c   1.000
_cell.angle_alpha   90.00
_cell.angle_beta   90.00
_cell.angle_gamma   90.00
#
_symmetry.space_group_name_H-M   'P 1'
#
loop_
_entity.id
_entity.type
_entity.pdbx_description
1 polymer ?
#
loop_
_entity_poly.entity_id
_entity_poly.type
_entity_poly.pdbx_seq_one_letter_code
_entity_poly.pdbx_strand_id
1 'polypeptide(L)'
;KDILIHGLVRDSQGRKMSKSLGNTMDPLELSEKHGADALRFSLIEKANPGQDVPFDEEWTVSAKKFGNKIWNAAKFVHLYTDESTQSEISAISLIENKWIISRFNETLEEFNELFEKYKISDAYKLLYNFLWSELFDWYFEFSKNLFNNKDKKIETQTVLKSIFLESLKLLNPAMPHITEEIWSSFNENYIIDNSWPTKYQQESVDIFEIENLKELITKIRNFKSTYNLKNSLSIDLYPASSYPDWFINQLEKTANVIISTVENNVKEGVVLSFQSNEFEFSILANKYX
;
A
#
# COMPACT_ATOMS: atom_id res chain seq x y z
N LYS A 1 -13.43 -11.36 -27.10
CA LYS A 1 -12.22 -10.53 -27.20
C LYS A 1 -12.63 -9.13 -27.63
N ASP A 2 -12.42 -8.16 -26.76
CA ASP A 2 -12.92 -6.79 -26.96
C ASP A 2 -11.80 -5.89 -27.44
N ILE A 3 -12.16 -4.88 -28.23
CA ILE A 3 -11.22 -3.87 -28.70
C ILE A 3 -11.54 -2.55 -28.01
N LEU A 4 -10.55 -1.99 -27.33
CA LEU A 4 -10.68 -0.67 -26.72
C LEU A 4 -9.95 0.35 -27.59
N ILE A 5 -10.62 1.45 -27.87
CA ILE A 5 -10.04 2.54 -28.66
C ILE A 5 -9.73 3.68 -27.71
N HIS A 6 -8.44 4.03 -27.60
CA HIS A 6 -8.04 5.16 -26.77
C HIS A 6 -8.05 6.45 -27.60
N GLY A 7 -8.10 7.58 -26.92
CA GLY A 7 -8.00 8.87 -27.58
C GLY A 7 -6.58 9.22 -27.95
N LEU A 8 -6.40 10.38 -28.56
CA LEU A 8 -5.08 10.87 -28.91
C LEU A 8 -4.30 11.26 -27.69
N VAL A 9 -2.99 11.00 -27.70
CA VAL A 9 -2.10 11.49 -26.66
C VAL A 9 -1.70 12.92 -27.03
N ARG A 10 -1.96 13.85 -26.10
CA ARG A 10 -1.68 15.28 -26.30
C ARG A 10 -0.55 15.70 -25.38
N ASP A 11 0.01 16.89 -25.62
CA ASP A 11 1.04 17.42 -24.73
C ASP A 11 0.42 17.86 -23.39
N SER A 12 1.25 18.28 -22.45
CA SER A 12 0.79 18.64 -21.09
C SER A 12 -0.16 19.83 -21.08
N GLN A 13 -0.17 20.62 -22.14
CA GLN A 13 -1.09 21.76 -22.28
C GLN A 13 -2.36 21.38 -23.04
N GLY A 14 -2.51 20.10 -23.38
CA GLY A 14 -3.69 19.62 -24.08
C GLY A 14 -3.65 19.78 -25.59
N ARG A 15 -2.52 20.17 -26.16
CA ARG A 15 -2.39 20.41 -27.61
C ARG A 15 -2.03 19.12 -28.33
N LYS A 16 -2.54 18.98 -29.55
CA LYS A 16 -2.18 17.85 -30.40
C LYS A 16 -0.68 17.91 -30.70
N MET A 17 0.00 16.79 -30.57
CA MET A 17 1.43 16.72 -30.85
C MET A 17 1.69 16.82 -32.34
N SER A 18 2.65 17.66 -32.71
CA SER A 18 3.07 17.80 -34.09
C SER A 18 4.53 18.25 -34.12
N LYS A 19 5.22 17.90 -35.22
CA LYS A 19 6.61 18.31 -35.38
C LYS A 19 6.76 19.82 -35.48
N SER A 20 5.77 20.50 -36.03
CA SER A 20 5.83 21.96 -36.21
C SER A 20 5.72 22.68 -34.82
N LEU A 21 5.04 22.09 -33.87
CA LEU A 21 4.97 22.65 -32.52
C LEU A 21 6.16 22.25 -31.65
N GLY A 22 6.93 21.25 -32.08
CA GLY A 22 8.05 20.76 -31.30
C GLY A 22 7.63 20.08 -29.99
N ASN A 23 6.40 19.59 -29.94
CA ASN A 23 5.87 18.99 -28.72
C ASN A 23 5.67 17.48 -28.84
N THR A 24 6.31 16.86 -29.84
CA THR A 24 6.24 15.41 -30.00
C THR A 24 7.10 14.72 -28.95
N MET A 25 6.63 13.54 -28.55
CA MET A 25 7.41 12.65 -27.68
C MET A 25 7.89 11.45 -28.50
N ASP A 26 9.12 11.03 -28.25
CA ASP A 26 9.64 9.80 -28.82
C ASP A 26 9.46 8.69 -27.75
N PRO A 27 8.57 7.71 -28.02
CA PRO A 27 8.38 6.63 -27.05
C PRO A 27 9.65 5.86 -26.73
N LEU A 28 10.56 5.71 -27.73
CA LEU A 28 11.83 5.03 -27.48
C LEU A 28 12.68 5.81 -26.49
N GLU A 29 12.76 7.13 -26.66
CA GLU A 29 13.53 7.96 -25.77
C GLU A 29 12.99 7.91 -24.34
N LEU A 30 11.67 7.99 -24.20
CA LEU A 30 11.04 7.91 -22.88
C LEU A 30 11.25 6.52 -22.26
N SER A 31 11.16 5.48 -23.06
CA SER A 31 11.37 4.12 -22.59
C SER A 31 12.80 3.90 -22.12
N GLU A 32 13.78 4.44 -22.85
CA GLU A 32 15.19 4.35 -22.45
C GLU A 32 15.46 5.13 -21.16
N LYS A 33 14.86 6.32 -21.05
CA LYS A 33 15.10 7.21 -19.93
C LYS A 33 14.41 6.72 -18.65
N HIS A 34 13.19 6.20 -18.76
CA HIS A 34 12.35 5.89 -17.60
C HIS A 34 11.97 4.42 -17.48
N GLY A 35 12.28 3.59 -18.49
CA GLY A 35 11.89 2.19 -18.51
C GLY A 35 10.56 1.97 -19.21
N ALA A 36 10.47 0.85 -19.92
CA ALA A 36 9.28 0.54 -20.71
C ALA A 36 8.03 0.38 -19.81
N ASP A 37 8.20 -0.25 -18.66
CA ASP A 37 7.08 -0.45 -17.75
C ASP A 37 6.56 0.88 -17.20
N ALA A 38 7.46 1.83 -16.89
CA ALA A 38 7.04 3.13 -16.38
C ALA A 38 6.23 3.89 -17.42
N LEU A 39 6.69 3.85 -18.68
CA LEU A 39 5.93 4.50 -19.76
C LEU A 39 4.57 3.84 -19.95
N ARG A 40 4.54 2.51 -19.99
CA ARG A 40 3.30 1.77 -20.18
C ARG A 40 2.31 2.03 -19.06
N PHE A 41 2.77 1.96 -17.80
CA PHE A 41 1.89 2.20 -16.66
C PHE A 41 1.34 3.63 -16.66
N SER A 42 2.18 4.61 -16.97
CA SER A 42 1.73 6.00 -16.96
C SER A 42 0.64 6.24 -18.01
N LEU A 43 0.78 5.63 -19.19
CA LEU A 43 -0.24 5.76 -20.23
C LEU A 43 -1.53 5.03 -19.84
N ILE A 44 -1.42 3.83 -19.30
CA ILE A 44 -2.60 3.05 -18.91
C ILE A 44 -3.37 3.76 -17.79
N GLU A 45 -2.66 4.27 -16.80
CA GLU A 45 -3.29 4.94 -15.65
C GLU A 45 -4.05 6.19 -16.06
N LYS A 46 -3.61 6.86 -17.14
CA LYS A 46 -4.22 8.13 -17.56
C LYS A 46 -5.19 7.99 -18.73
N ALA A 47 -5.17 6.85 -19.42
CA ALA A 47 -5.98 6.69 -20.63
C ALA A 47 -7.40 6.28 -20.28
N ASN A 48 -8.38 6.94 -20.90
CA ASN A 48 -9.78 6.55 -20.82
C ASN A 48 -10.30 6.32 -22.25
N PRO A 49 -11.16 5.31 -22.44
CA PRO A 49 -11.67 5.04 -23.80
C PRO A 49 -12.32 6.26 -24.40
N GLY A 50 -11.96 6.57 -25.63
CA GLY A 50 -12.56 7.64 -26.40
C GLY A 50 -12.16 9.05 -25.98
N GLN A 51 -11.29 9.20 -25.01
CA GLN A 51 -10.84 10.52 -24.56
C GLN A 51 -9.38 10.72 -24.91
N ASP A 52 -9.03 11.94 -25.30
CA ASP A 52 -7.65 12.31 -25.54
C ASP A 52 -6.88 12.38 -24.23
N VAL A 53 -5.60 12.04 -24.27
CA VAL A 53 -4.76 11.99 -23.08
C VAL A 53 -3.69 13.09 -23.15
N PRO A 54 -3.76 14.15 -22.32
CA PRO A 54 -2.68 15.11 -22.25
C PRO A 54 -1.52 14.48 -21.46
N PHE A 55 -0.45 14.12 -22.16
CA PHE A 55 0.68 13.43 -21.58
C PHE A 55 1.67 14.40 -20.96
N ASP A 56 2.12 14.08 -19.76
CA ASP A 56 3.15 14.80 -19.06
C ASP A 56 4.25 13.83 -18.67
N GLU A 57 5.49 14.15 -18.99
CA GLU A 57 6.62 13.27 -18.68
C GLU A 57 6.70 13.00 -17.17
N GLU A 58 6.21 13.89 -16.34
CA GLU A 58 6.18 13.67 -14.89
C GLU A 58 5.41 12.41 -14.52
N TRP A 59 4.43 12.02 -15.32
CA TRP A 59 3.69 10.78 -15.07
C TRP A 59 4.60 9.57 -15.18
N THR A 60 5.52 9.59 -16.14
CA THR A 60 6.48 8.50 -16.32
C THR A 60 7.47 8.48 -15.15
N VAL A 61 7.88 9.64 -14.67
CA VAL A 61 8.76 9.73 -13.50
C VAL A 61 8.05 9.14 -12.26
N SER A 62 6.78 9.48 -12.07
CA SER A 62 6.00 8.94 -10.96
C SER A 62 5.84 7.42 -11.07
N ALA A 63 5.61 6.93 -12.28
CA ALA A 63 5.48 5.48 -12.51
C ALA A 63 6.81 4.77 -12.25
N LYS A 64 7.95 5.41 -12.54
CA LYS A 64 9.25 4.85 -12.22
C LYS A 64 9.45 4.75 -10.71
N LYS A 65 9.00 5.76 -9.97
CA LYS A 65 9.02 5.70 -8.51
C LYS A 65 8.18 4.54 -8.00
N PHE A 66 7.03 4.30 -8.62
CA PHE A 66 6.19 3.16 -8.27
C PHE A 66 6.92 1.85 -8.55
N GLY A 67 7.59 1.74 -9.70
CA GLY A 67 8.40 0.57 -10.01
C GLY A 67 9.47 0.32 -8.95
N ASN A 68 10.14 1.37 -8.51
CA ASN A 68 11.14 1.25 -7.45
C ASN A 68 10.49 0.80 -6.14
N LYS A 69 9.30 1.30 -5.85
CA LYS A 69 8.57 0.87 -4.66
C LYS A 69 8.24 -0.62 -4.72
N ILE A 70 7.85 -1.11 -5.89
CA ILE A 70 7.55 -2.53 -6.08
C ILE A 70 8.81 -3.39 -5.89
N TRP A 71 9.95 -2.94 -6.45
CA TRP A 71 11.23 -3.62 -6.26
C TRP A 71 11.59 -3.73 -4.79
N ASN A 72 11.46 -2.63 -4.06
CA ASN A 72 11.75 -2.61 -2.63
C ASN A 72 10.77 -3.49 -1.86
N ALA A 73 9.51 -3.53 -2.29
CA ALA A 73 8.53 -4.43 -1.69
C ALA A 73 8.95 -5.89 -1.89
N ALA A 74 9.45 -6.23 -3.08
CA ALA A 74 9.92 -7.59 -3.35
C ALA A 74 11.08 -7.96 -2.43
N LYS A 75 12.00 -7.02 -2.20
CA LYS A 75 13.11 -7.24 -1.28
C LYS A 75 12.62 -7.52 0.13
N PHE A 76 11.62 -6.77 0.57
CA PHE A 76 11.00 -6.97 1.89
C PHE A 76 10.40 -8.37 2.00
N VAL A 77 9.66 -8.80 0.97
CA VAL A 77 9.03 -10.12 1.00
C VAL A 77 10.12 -11.21 1.02
N HIS A 78 11.18 -11.06 0.24
CA HIS A 78 12.29 -12.01 0.26
C HIS A 78 12.98 -12.04 1.62
N LEU A 79 13.09 -10.90 2.29
CA LEU A 79 13.75 -10.82 3.59
C LEU A 79 12.99 -11.63 4.65
N TYR A 80 11.66 -11.62 4.60
CA TYR A 80 10.84 -12.20 5.65
C TYR A 80 10.20 -13.54 5.28
N THR A 81 10.39 -14.02 4.06
CA THR A 81 9.86 -15.32 3.62
C THR A 81 10.97 -16.13 2.96
N ASP A 82 10.70 -17.40 2.71
CA ASP A 82 11.64 -18.28 2.01
C ASP A 82 10.88 -19.28 1.16
N GLU A 83 11.61 -20.23 0.57
CA GLU A 83 11.01 -21.23 -0.31
C GLU A 83 10.01 -22.11 0.43
N SER A 84 10.18 -22.29 1.73
CA SER A 84 9.27 -23.13 2.51
C SER A 84 7.99 -22.40 2.91
N THR A 85 7.94 -21.06 2.75
CA THR A 85 6.75 -20.30 3.07
C THR A 85 5.62 -20.67 2.12
N GLN A 86 4.48 -21.07 2.69
CA GLN A 86 3.34 -21.44 1.89
C GLN A 86 2.69 -20.20 1.29
N SER A 87 2.13 -20.36 0.10
CA SER A 87 1.43 -19.26 -0.57
C SER A 87 -0.08 -19.44 -0.58
N GLU A 88 -0.56 -20.53 0.01
CA GLU A 88 -1.99 -20.79 0.08
C GLU A 88 -2.51 -20.41 1.46
N ILE A 89 -3.41 -19.43 1.49
CA ILE A 89 -3.96 -18.92 2.74
C ILE A 89 -5.04 -19.88 3.24
N SER A 90 -4.93 -20.28 4.51
CA SER A 90 -5.95 -21.07 5.19
C SER A 90 -6.57 -20.22 6.30
N ALA A 91 -7.02 -20.83 7.39
CA ALA A 91 -7.66 -20.09 8.47
C ALA A 91 -6.72 -19.03 9.05
N ILE A 92 -7.22 -17.81 9.19
CA ILE A 92 -6.44 -16.65 9.65
C ILE A 92 -6.98 -16.20 10.99
N SER A 93 -6.07 -15.96 11.93
CA SER A 93 -6.44 -15.56 13.29
C SER A 93 -6.05 -14.12 13.63
N LEU A 94 -4.99 -13.58 13.03
CA LEU A 94 -4.47 -12.26 13.40
C LEU A 94 -5.25 -11.16 12.69
N ILE A 95 -5.65 -10.14 13.45
CA ILE A 95 -6.49 -9.08 12.91
C ILE A 95 -5.76 -8.29 11.80
N GLU A 96 -4.46 -8.09 11.92
CA GLU A 96 -3.70 -7.40 10.87
C GLU A 96 -3.77 -8.16 9.55
N ASN A 97 -3.68 -9.48 9.62
CA ASN A 97 -3.76 -10.33 8.44
C ASN A 97 -5.18 -10.37 7.89
N LYS A 98 -6.18 -10.45 8.76
CA LYS A 98 -7.57 -10.40 8.32
C LYS A 98 -7.87 -9.08 7.61
N TRP A 99 -7.31 -8.00 8.12
CA TRP A 99 -7.52 -6.66 7.53
C TRP A 99 -6.98 -6.59 6.11
N ILE A 100 -5.71 -7.01 5.89
CA ILE A 100 -5.14 -6.88 4.55
C ILE A 100 -5.83 -7.81 3.55
N ILE A 101 -6.25 -9.00 4.01
CA ILE A 101 -7.02 -9.92 3.15
C ILE A 101 -8.35 -9.28 2.75
N SER A 102 -9.06 -8.66 3.70
CA SER A 102 -10.32 -7.97 3.41
C SER A 102 -10.10 -6.82 2.43
N ARG A 103 -9.04 -6.05 2.63
CA ARG A 103 -8.74 -4.93 1.73
C ARG A 103 -8.38 -5.42 0.34
N PHE A 104 -7.61 -6.51 0.26
CA PHE A 104 -7.29 -7.10 -1.03
C PHE A 104 -8.55 -7.58 -1.74
N ASN A 105 -9.42 -8.28 -1.02
CA ASN A 105 -10.67 -8.79 -1.60
C ASN A 105 -11.54 -7.66 -2.15
N GLU A 106 -11.69 -6.59 -1.37
CA GLU A 106 -12.48 -5.43 -1.82
C GLU A 106 -11.85 -4.77 -3.03
N THR A 107 -10.53 -4.61 -3.01
CA THR A 107 -9.80 -4.02 -4.12
C THR A 107 -9.94 -4.88 -5.38
N LEU A 108 -9.79 -6.19 -5.24
CA LEU A 108 -9.92 -7.10 -6.38
C LEU A 108 -11.33 -7.04 -6.99
N GLU A 109 -12.34 -7.04 -6.15
CA GLU A 109 -13.72 -6.99 -6.63
C GLU A 109 -13.97 -5.70 -7.42
N GLU A 110 -13.56 -4.57 -6.87
CA GLU A 110 -13.75 -3.28 -7.54
C GLU A 110 -12.89 -3.18 -8.80
N PHE A 111 -11.66 -3.68 -8.74
CA PHE A 111 -10.76 -3.71 -9.90
C PHE A 111 -11.41 -4.48 -11.05
N ASN A 112 -11.94 -5.66 -10.76
CA ASN A 112 -12.58 -6.48 -11.79
C ASN A 112 -13.82 -5.80 -12.37
N GLU A 113 -14.62 -5.15 -11.54
CA GLU A 113 -15.79 -4.41 -12.03
C GLU A 113 -15.40 -3.26 -12.95
N LEU A 114 -14.36 -2.51 -12.58
CA LEU A 114 -13.87 -1.41 -13.40
C LEU A 114 -13.32 -1.93 -14.72
N PHE A 115 -12.60 -3.05 -14.69
CA PHE A 115 -12.06 -3.66 -15.89
C PHE A 115 -13.18 -4.09 -16.84
N GLU A 116 -14.24 -4.71 -16.30
CA GLU A 116 -15.38 -5.14 -17.11
C GLU A 116 -16.10 -3.97 -17.77
N LYS A 117 -16.08 -2.81 -17.10
CA LYS A 117 -16.71 -1.59 -17.63
C LYS A 117 -15.73 -0.78 -18.50
N TYR A 118 -14.58 -1.34 -18.82
CA TYR A 118 -13.53 -0.69 -19.64
C TYR A 118 -12.98 0.57 -18.98
N LYS A 119 -13.10 0.71 -17.67
CA LYS A 119 -12.53 1.82 -16.91
C LYS A 119 -11.14 1.43 -16.42
N ILE A 120 -10.24 1.22 -17.38
CA ILE A 120 -8.92 0.66 -17.09
C ILE A 120 -8.07 1.63 -16.26
N SER A 121 -8.14 2.92 -16.60
CA SER A 121 -7.41 3.94 -15.84
C SER A 121 -7.82 3.93 -14.36
N ASP A 122 -9.13 3.91 -14.11
CA ASP A 122 -9.64 3.89 -12.74
C ASP A 122 -9.22 2.62 -12.01
N ALA A 123 -9.20 1.48 -12.71
CA ALA A 123 -8.78 0.21 -12.13
C ALA A 123 -7.32 0.29 -11.64
N TYR A 124 -6.43 0.84 -12.47
CA TYR A 124 -5.02 0.92 -12.09
C TYR A 124 -4.72 2.01 -11.07
N LYS A 125 -5.54 3.08 -11.02
CA LYS A 125 -5.45 4.03 -9.91
C LYS A 125 -5.84 3.38 -8.59
N LEU A 126 -6.90 2.57 -8.60
CA LEU A 126 -7.34 1.84 -7.43
C LEU A 126 -6.25 0.88 -6.95
N LEU A 127 -5.67 0.11 -7.86
CA LEU A 127 -4.61 -0.84 -7.52
C LEU A 127 -3.37 -0.12 -7.00
N TYR A 128 -2.98 0.97 -7.63
CA TYR A 128 -1.85 1.78 -7.20
C TYR A 128 -2.02 2.22 -5.75
N ASN A 129 -3.19 2.75 -5.41
CA ASN A 129 -3.44 3.25 -4.06
C ASN A 129 -3.41 2.12 -3.03
N PHE A 130 -4.00 0.97 -3.36
CA PHE A 130 -3.96 -0.17 -2.47
C PHE A 130 -2.52 -0.64 -2.25
N LEU A 131 -1.75 -0.79 -3.32
CA LEU A 131 -0.40 -1.32 -3.22
C LEU A 131 0.52 -0.36 -2.48
N TRP A 132 0.54 0.91 -2.88
CA TRP A 132 1.47 1.87 -2.29
C TRP A 132 1.18 2.08 -0.81
N SER A 133 -0.07 2.40 -0.48
CA SER A 133 -0.42 2.84 0.87
C SER A 133 -0.77 1.67 1.78
N GLU A 134 -1.75 0.86 1.40
CA GLU A 134 -2.27 -0.14 2.32
C GLU A 134 -1.35 -1.34 2.46
N LEU A 135 -0.82 -1.85 1.34
CA LEU A 135 0.06 -3.01 1.41
C LEU A 135 1.49 -2.64 1.76
N PHE A 136 2.14 -1.80 0.93
CA PHE A 136 3.58 -1.55 1.09
C PHE A 136 3.90 -0.65 2.28
N ASP A 137 3.06 0.32 2.59
CA ASP A 137 3.32 1.18 3.75
C ASP A 137 2.74 0.56 5.02
N TRP A 138 1.41 0.45 5.12
CA TRP A 138 0.79 0.06 6.38
C TRP A 138 0.97 -1.42 6.72
N TYR A 139 0.59 -2.32 5.81
CA TYR A 139 0.67 -3.75 6.15
C TYR A 139 2.10 -4.21 6.35
N PHE A 140 3.04 -3.73 5.52
CA PHE A 140 4.45 -4.10 5.71
C PHE A 140 4.93 -3.68 7.09
N GLU A 141 4.55 -2.48 7.52
CA GLU A 141 4.92 -2.01 8.86
C GLU A 141 4.31 -2.90 9.95
N PHE A 142 3.02 -3.19 9.85
CA PHE A 142 2.37 -4.06 10.82
C PHE A 142 2.98 -5.46 10.82
N SER A 143 3.28 -6.01 9.66
CA SER A 143 3.82 -7.36 9.56
C SER A 143 5.21 -7.46 10.19
N LYS A 144 6.04 -6.41 10.07
CA LYS A 144 7.35 -6.40 10.73
C LYS A 144 7.22 -6.65 12.23
N ASN A 145 6.22 -6.03 12.83
CA ASN A 145 6.00 -6.17 14.26
C ASN A 145 5.53 -7.56 14.66
N LEU A 146 4.96 -8.32 13.70
CA LEU A 146 4.48 -9.67 13.94
C LEU A 146 5.56 -10.73 13.76
N PHE A 147 6.58 -10.45 12.96
CA PHE A 147 7.62 -11.45 12.65
C PHE A 147 8.50 -11.79 13.85
N ASN A 148 8.50 -10.97 14.88
CA ASN A 148 9.30 -11.22 16.08
C ASN A 148 8.67 -12.25 17.01
N ASN A 149 7.44 -12.67 16.75
CA ASN A 149 6.69 -13.62 17.57
C ASN A 149 6.48 -14.90 16.77
N LYS A 150 7.02 -16.02 17.27
CA LYS A 150 6.98 -17.30 16.58
C LYS A 150 5.56 -17.76 16.27
N ASP A 151 4.62 -17.49 17.19
CA ASP A 151 3.23 -17.92 17.01
C ASP A 151 2.52 -17.16 15.89
N LYS A 152 3.00 -15.94 15.59
CA LYS A 152 2.38 -15.07 14.60
C LYS A 152 3.11 -15.08 13.26
N LYS A 153 4.36 -15.52 13.27
CA LYS A 153 5.25 -15.39 12.11
C LYS A 153 4.78 -16.21 10.91
N ILE A 154 4.44 -17.47 11.12
CA ILE A 154 4.13 -18.38 10.01
C ILE A 154 2.89 -17.92 9.25
N GLU A 155 1.82 -17.57 9.97
CA GLU A 155 0.62 -17.04 9.33
C GLU A 155 0.94 -15.77 8.53
N THR A 156 1.70 -14.86 9.14
CA THR A 156 2.01 -13.58 8.52
C THR A 156 2.89 -13.74 7.29
N GLN A 157 3.86 -14.66 7.32
CA GLN A 157 4.67 -14.97 6.14
C GLN A 157 3.80 -15.43 4.97
N THR A 158 2.86 -16.34 5.24
CA THR A 158 1.98 -16.86 4.21
C THR A 158 1.11 -15.76 3.62
N VAL A 159 0.51 -14.91 4.47
CA VAL A 159 -0.34 -13.81 4.00
C VAL A 159 0.49 -12.82 3.18
N LEU A 160 1.64 -12.42 3.70
CA LEU A 160 2.53 -11.48 3.01
C LEU A 160 2.88 -11.97 1.62
N LYS A 161 3.37 -13.21 1.53
CA LYS A 161 3.80 -13.79 0.25
C LYS A 161 2.62 -13.92 -0.71
N SER A 162 1.48 -14.43 -0.24
CA SER A 162 0.33 -14.66 -1.09
C SER A 162 -0.24 -13.35 -1.65
N ILE A 163 -0.47 -12.36 -0.79
CA ILE A 163 -1.04 -11.09 -1.23
C ILE A 163 -0.09 -10.39 -2.21
N PHE A 164 1.22 -10.43 -1.94
CA PHE A 164 2.18 -9.82 -2.83
C PHE A 164 2.17 -10.48 -4.21
N LEU A 165 2.22 -11.81 -4.26
CA LEU A 165 2.25 -12.52 -5.54
C LEU A 165 0.96 -12.34 -6.33
N GLU A 166 -0.20 -12.38 -5.66
CA GLU A 166 -1.47 -12.13 -6.33
C GLU A 166 -1.56 -10.71 -6.85
N SER A 167 -0.96 -9.75 -6.14
CA SER A 167 -0.90 -8.37 -6.58
C SER A 167 -0.05 -8.21 -7.84
N LEU A 168 1.05 -8.96 -7.96
CA LEU A 168 1.85 -8.95 -9.18
C LEU A 168 1.05 -9.39 -10.40
N LYS A 169 0.14 -10.36 -10.21
CA LYS A 169 -0.71 -10.81 -11.31
C LYS A 169 -1.61 -9.68 -11.80
N LEU A 170 -2.21 -8.93 -10.88
CA LEU A 170 -3.09 -7.80 -11.26
C LEU A 170 -2.30 -6.71 -11.97
N LEU A 171 -1.07 -6.51 -11.56
CA LEU A 171 -0.21 -5.45 -12.08
C LEU A 171 0.43 -5.84 -13.42
N ASN A 172 0.52 -7.14 -13.72
CA ASN A 172 1.27 -7.65 -14.87
C ASN A 172 0.86 -7.03 -16.20
N PRO A 173 -0.44 -6.87 -16.51
CA PRO A 173 -0.79 -6.25 -17.81
C PRO A 173 -0.26 -4.83 -17.96
N ALA A 174 -0.11 -4.10 -16.87
CA ALA A 174 0.34 -2.70 -16.93
C ALA A 174 1.86 -2.57 -16.78
N MET A 175 2.52 -3.53 -16.13
CA MET A 175 3.97 -3.49 -15.90
C MET A 175 4.56 -4.89 -16.10
N PRO A 176 4.54 -5.39 -17.33
CA PRO A 176 4.86 -6.81 -17.55
C PRO A 176 6.31 -7.19 -17.25
N HIS A 177 7.27 -6.29 -17.46
CA HIS A 177 8.68 -6.66 -17.29
C HIS A 177 9.06 -6.77 -15.81
N ILE A 178 8.73 -5.76 -15.02
CA ILE A 178 9.10 -5.77 -13.61
C ILE A 178 8.34 -6.87 -12.87
N THR A 179 7.07 -7.09 -13.19
CA THR A 179 6.30 -8.12 -12.49
C THR A 179 6.80 -9.51 -12.82
N GLU A 180 7.15 -9.79 -14.09
CA GLU A 180 7.71 -11.09 -14.44
C GLU A 180 9.08 -11.30 -13.82
N GLU A 181 9.90 -10.28 -13.81
CA GLU A 181 11.23 -10.41 -13.21
C GLU A 181 11.15 -10.71 -11.73
N ILE A 182 10.27 -10.02 -11.02
CA ILE A 182 10.07 -10.26 -9.60
C ILE A 182 9.45 -11.66 -9.39
N TRP A 183 8.44 -12.00 -10.20
CA TRP A 183 7.78 -13.30 -10.10
C TRP A 183 8.76 -14.44 -10.25
N SER A 184 9.71 -14.32 -11.18
CA SER A 184 10.69 -15.36 -11.43
C SER A 184 11.63 -15.58 -10.25
N SER A 185 11.74 -14.60 -9.35
CA SER A 185 12.54 -14.78 -8.15
C SER A 185 11.81 -15.59 -7.07
N PHE A 186 10.51 -15.82 -7.23
CA PHE A 186 9.69 -16.61 -6.31
C PHE A 186 9.21 -17.92 -6.91
N ASN A 187 9.06 -18.01 -8.23
CA ASN A 187 8.42 -19.13 -8.91
C ASN A 187 9.18 -19.50 -10.17
N GLU A 188 9.09 -20.78 -10.55
CA GLU A 188 9.74 -21.27 -11.77
C GLU A 188 8.88 -21.10 -13.01
N ASN A 189 7.57 -20.88 -12.86
CA ASN A 189 6.67 -20.67 -13.99
C ASN A 189 6.54 -19.17 -14.31
N TYR A 190 5.70 -18.84 -15.27
CA TYR A 190 5.41 -17.45 -15.65
C TYR A 190 4.05 -17.03 -15.08
N ILE A 191 3.86 -15.71 -14.95
CA ILE A 191 2.58 -15.20 -14.44
C ILE A 191 1.42 -15.69 -15.31
N ILE A 192 1.59 -15.69 -16.64
CA ILE A 192 0.53 -16.09 -17.56
C ILE A 192 0.12 -17.54 -17.40
N ASP A 193 0.98 -18.38 -16.82
CA ASP A 193 0.66 -19.79 -16.57
C ASP A 193 -0.29 -19.97 -15.38
N ASN A 194 -0.61 -18.91 -14.68
CA ASN A 194 -1.40 -18.94 -13.46
C ASN A 194 -2.76 -18.32 -13.68
N SER A 195 -3.73 -18.71 -12.85
CA SER A 195 -5.07 -18.13 -12.93
C SER A 195 -5.10 -16.73 -12.40
N TRP A 196 -6.05 -15.94 -12.90
CA TRP A 196 -6.31 -14.60 -12.40
C TRP A 196 -6.72 -14.68 -10.93
N PRO A 197 -6.34 -13.71 -10.11
CA PRO A 197 -6.68 -13.77 -8.68
C PRO A 197 -8.19 -13.87 -8.43
N THR A 198 -8.52 -14.63 -7.40
CA THR A 198 -9.89 -14.72 -6.89
C THR A 198 -9.89 -14.32 -5.43
N LYS A 199 -11.06 -13.92 -4.94
CA LYS A 199 -11.16 -13.49 -3.55
C LYS A 199 -10.84 -14.64 -2.61
N TYR A 200 -10.13 -14.33 -1.54
CA TYR A 200 -9.88 -15.29 -0.48
C TYR A 200 -11.13 -15.49 0.34
N GLN A 201 -11.37 -16.73 0.76
CA GLN A 201 -12.47 -16.99 1.68
C GLN A 201 -12.09 -16.50 3.07
N GLN A 202 -12.99 -15.71 3.65
CA GLN A 202 -12.74 -15.16 4.96
C GLN A 202 -14.07 -14.82 5.60
N GLU A 203 -14.19 -15.12 6.88
CA GLU A 203 -15.37 -14.72 7.64
C GLU A 203 -15.42 -13.21 7.73
N SER A 204 -16.64 -12.68 7.87
CA SER A 204 -16.83 -11.26 8.05
C SER A 204 -15.99 -10.76 9.22
N VAL A 205 -15.25 -9.68 8.99
CA VAL A 205 -14.32 -9.14 9.96
C VAL A 205 -14.56 -7.64 10.11
N ASP A 206 -14.56 -7.20 11.37
CA ASP A 206 -14.63 -5.77 11.64
C ASP A 206 -13.22 -5.19 11.50
N ILE A 207 -12.94 -4.59 10.37
CA ILE A 207 -11.64 -3.97 10.11
C ILE A 207 -11.55 -2.56 10.67
N PHE A 208 -12.61 -2.08 11.32
CA PHE A 208 -12.70 -0.72 11.83
C PHE A 208 -11.57 -0.41 12.81
N GLU A 209 -11.20 -1.37 13.64
CA GLU A 209 -10.15 -1.15 14.64
C GLU A 209 -8.79 -0.85 13.99
N ILE A 210 -8.49 -1.51 12.87
CA ILE A 210 -7.23 -1.23 12.15
C ILE A 210 -7.27 0.18 11.56
N GLU A 211 -8.41 0.59 10.98
CA GLU A 211 -8.52 1.93 10.43
C GLU A 211 -8.39 2.99 11.53
N ASN A 212 -8.95 2.72 12.71
CA ASN A 212 -8.80 3.61 13.86
C ASN A 212 -7.34 3.67 14.32
N LEU A 213 -6.67 2.53 14.34
CA LEU A 213 -5.25 2.49 14.69
C LEU A 213 -4.42 3.31 13.72
N LYS A 214 -4.67 3.18 12.42
CA LYS A 214 -3.97 3.97 11.40
C LYS A 214 -4.18 5.46 11.64
N GLU A 215 -5.42 5.85 11.93
CA GLU A 215 -5.73 7.26 12.19
C GLU A 215 -4.98 7.78 13.41
N LEU A 216 -4.95 7.00 14.48
CA LEU A 216 -4.24 7.39 15.70
C LEU A 216 -2.74 7.51 15.46
N ILE A 217 -2.15 6.54 14.75
CA ILE A 217 -0.72 6.60 14.41
C ILE A 217 -0.42 7.87 13.60
N THR A 218 -1.28 8.19 12.64
CA THR A 218 -1.11 9.39 11.81
C THR A 218 -1.18 10.65 12.69
N LYS A 219 -2.11 10.71 13.62
CA LYS A 219 -2.24 11.85 14.53
C LYS A 219 -1.00 12.02 15.40
N ILE A 220 -0.43 10.91 15.90
CA ILE A 220 0.78 10.95 16.70
C ILE A 220 1.96 11.45 15.86
N ARG A 221 2.09 10.97 14.64
CA ARG A 221 3.16 11.42 13.75
C ARG A 221 3.02 12.90 13.41
N ASN A 222 1.80 13.37 13.21
CA ASN A 222 1.54 14.79 12.97
C ASN A 222 1.88 15.62 14.21
N PHE A 223 1.56 15.14 15.40
CA PHE A 223 1.94 15.80 16.64
C PHE A 223 3.46 15.96 16.72
N LYS A 224 4.18 14.87 16.47
CA LYS A 224 5.64 14.93 16.52
C LYS A 224 6.19 15.92 15.50
N SER A 225 5.64 15.93 14.30
CA SER A 225 6.06 16.87 13.26
C SER A 225 5.80 18.31 13.67
N THR A 226 4.61 18.57 14.22
CA THR A 226 4.21 19.91 14.64
C THR A 226 5.16 20.48 15.69
N TYR A 227 5.62 19.63 16.60
CA TYR A 227 6.49 20.07 17.69
C TYR A 227 7.96 19.78 17.43
N ASN A 228 8.32 19.48 16.17
CA ASN A 228 9.69 19.22 15.74
C ASN A 228 10.34 18.06 16.50
N LEU A 229 9.55 17.07 16.88
CA LEU A 229 10.06 15.87 17.52
C LEU A 229 10.37 14.83 16.44
N LYS A 230 11.46 14.11 16.62
CA LYS A 230 11.82 13.03 15.68
C LYS A 230 10.83 11.87 15.82
N ASN A 231 10.50 11.22 14.71
CA ASN A 231 9.63 10.06 14.77
C ASN A 231 10.21 8.94 15.64
N SER A 232 11.53 8.88 15.74
CA SER A 232 12.21 7.87 16.55
C SER A 232 12.16 8.18 18.04
N LEU A 233 11.78 9.41 18.42
CA LEU A 233 11.67 9.77 19.83
C LEU A 233 10.44 9.07 20.42
N SER A 234 10.66 8.34 21.50
CA SER A 234 9.57 7.67 22.20
C SER A 234 8.87 8.66 23.13
N ILE A 235 7.56 8.78 22.98
CA ILE A 235 6.77 9.65 23.86
C ILE A 235 5.79 8.79 24.66
N ASP A 236 5.42 9.28 25.85
CA ASP A 236 4.49 8.59 26.72
C ASP A 236 3.06 8.96 26.36
N LEU A 237 2.21 7.95 26.19
CA LEU A 237 0.79 8.12 25.98
C LEU A 237 0.03 7.50 27.15
N TYR A 238 -1.04 8.16 27.54
CA TYR A 238 -1.89 7.73 28.67
C TYR A 238 -3.27 7.40 28.12
N PRO A 239 -3.61 6.10 28.04
CA PRO A 239 -4.93 5.73 27.49
C PRO A 239 -6.05 6.03 28.46
N ALA A 240 -7.21 6.41 27.92
CA ALA A 240 -8.38 6.69 28.73
C ALA A 240 -9.09 5.41 29.18
N SER A 241 -8.82 4.29 28.52
CA SER A 241 -9.43 3.01 28.84
C SER A 241 -8.50 1.88 28.45
N SER A 242 -8.94 0.66 28.60
CA SER A 242 -8.16 -0.53 28.25
C SER A 242 -8.32 -0.86 26.78
N TYR A 243 -7.23 -1.28 26.14
CA TYR A 243 -7.22 -1.63 24.73
C TYR A 243 -6.61 -3.02 24.54
N PRO A 244 -6.97 -3.72 23.44
CA PRO A 244 -6.41 -5.07 23.23
C PRO A 244 -4.88 -5.04 23.10
N ASP A 245 -4.25 -6.13 23.49
CA ASP A 245 -2.79 -6.25 23.42
C ASP A 245 -2.26 -6.02 21.99
N TRP A 246 -2.94 -6.56 20.99
CA TRP A 246 -2.47 -6.38 19.61
C TRP A 246 -2.44 -4.90 19.22
N PHE A 247 -3.44 -4.15 19.65
CA PHE A 247 -3.55 -2.72 19.36
C PHE A 247 -2.41 -1.96 20.03
N ILE A 248 -2.17 -2.23 21.31
CA ILE A 248 -1.09 -1.58 22.07
C ILE A 248 0.27 -1.92 21.43
N ASN A 249 0.51 -3.18 21.09
CA ASN A 249 1.77 -3.59 20.51
C ASN A 249 2.03 -2.88 19.16
N GLN A 250 1.02 -2.82 18.30
CA GLN A 250 1.18 -2.13 17.02
C GLN A 250 1.38 -0.64 17.21
N LEU A 251 0.62 -0.04 18.12
CA LEU A 251 0.71 1.39 18.36
C LEU A 251 2.11 1.76 18.87
N GLU A 252 2.61 1.03 19.88
CA GLU A 252 3.91 1.32 20.45
C GLU A 252 5.03 1.21 19.43
N LYS A 253 5.03 0.13 18.65
CA LYS A 253 6.12 -0.12 17.70
C LYS A 253 6.03 0.76 16.47
N THR A 254 4.83 1.02 15.98
CA THR A 254 4.65 1.77 14.72
C THR A 254 4.76 3.27 14.94
N ALA A 255 4.25 3.78 16.06
CA ALA A 255 4.25 5.22 16.35
C ALA A 255 5.40 5.64 17.26
N ASN A 256 6.18 4.70 17.77
CA ASN A 256 7.26 4.97 18.75
C ASN A 256 6.70 5.72 19.97
N VAL A 257 5.81 5.04 20.66
CA VAL A 257 5.21 5.56 21.91
C VAL A 257 5.31 4.49 22.97
N ILE A 258 5.21 4.92 24.20
CA ILE A 258 5.13 4.05 25.38
C ILE A 258 3.77 4.26 25.99
N ILE A 259 2.99 3.20 26.08
CA ILE A 259 1.67 3.29 26.69
C ILE A 259 1.83 3.11 28.19
N SER A 260 1.51 4.16 28.93
CA SER A 260 1.63 4.14 30.38
C SER A 260 0.32 3.76 31.01
N THR A 261 0.37 2.75 31.88
CA THR A 261 -0.84 2.27 32.57
C THR A 261 -1.03 2.94 33.93
N VAL A 262 -0.20 3.92 34.23
CA VAL A 262 -0.31 4.61 35.52
C VAL A 262 -1.57 5.45 35.55
N GLU A 263 -2.55 5.00 36.32
CA GLU A 263 -3.82 5.68 36.44
C GLU A 263 -3.66 7.06 37.13
N ASN A 264 -4.33 8.04 36.56
CA ASN A 264 -4.66 9.29 37.27
C ASN A 264 -3.49 10.19 37.63
N ASN A 265 -2.29 9.99 37.07
CA ASN A 265 -1.18 10.86 37.46
C ASN A 265 -0.91 11.96 36.44
N VAL A 266 -1.80 12.11 35.46
CA VAL A 266 -1.69 13.20 34.47
C VAL A 266 -2.47 14.39 35.02
N LYS A 267 -2.05 14.90 36.15
CA LYS A 267 -2.73 16.05 36.74
C LYS A 267 -1.89 17.31 36.78
N GLU A 268 -0.62 17.19 36.44
CA GLU A 268 0.25 18.35 36.46
C GLU A 268 0.83 18.54 35.04
N GLY A 269 0.54 19.68 34.46
CA GLY A 269 1.07 20.04 33.15
C GLY A 269 0.00 20.09 32.10
N VAL A 270 0.41 20.48 30.90
CA VAL A 270 -0.48 20.61 29.76
C VAL A 270 -0.73 19.24 29.16
N VAL A 271 -1.99 18.86 29.05
CA VAL A 271 -2.40 17.58 28.51
C VAL A 271 -3.02 17.79 27.13
N LEU A 272 -2.51 17.07 26.14
CA LEU A 272 -3.09 17.02 24.82
C LEU A 272 -3.81 15.70 24.65
N SER A 273 -5.05 15.75 24.22
CA SER A 273 -5.85 14.55 24.03
C SER A 273 -5.90 14.19 22.54
N PHE A 274 -5.72 12.90 22.28
CA PHE A 274 -5.94 12.33 20.94
C PHE A 274 -7.23 11.57 20.95
N GLN A 275 -8.11 11.87 20.02
CA GLN A 275 -9.34 11.11 19.84
C GLN A 275 -9.38 10.56 18.41
N SER A 276 -9.68 9.30 18.32
CA SER A 276 -9.89 8.63 17.05
C SER A 276 -11.06 7.69 17.25
N ASN A 277 -12.23 8.13 16.90
CA ASN A 277 -13.46 7.37 17.05
C ASN A 277 -13.61 6.87 18.50
N GLU A 278 -13.35 5.59 18.75
CA GLU A 278 -13.52 4.99 20.07
C GLU A 278 -12.28 5.09 20.96
N PHE A 279 -11.19 5.60 20.41
CA PHE A 279 -9.92 5.59 21.12
C PHE A 279 -9.56 6.99 21.60
N GLU A 280 -9.13 7.09 22.86
CA GLU A 280 -8.78 8.35 23.47
C GLU A 280 -7.49 8.18 24.28
N PHE A 281 -6.51 9.04 24.00
CA PHE A 281 -5.20 9.04 24.66
C PHE A 281 -4.81 10.48 25.01
N SER A 282 -3.91 10.61 25.97
CA SER A 282 -3.40 11.92 26.39
C SER A 282 -1.87 11.92 26.40
N ILE A 283 -1.29 13.11 26.20
CA ILE A 283 0.14 13.35 26.27
C ILE A 283 0.37 14.52 27.22
N LEU A 284 1.41 14.43 28.05
CA LEU A 284 1.90 15.59 28.79
C LEU A 284 2.79 16.43 27.87
N ALA A 285 2.24 17.49 27.30
CA ALA A 285 2.93 18.26 26.28
C ALA A 285 4.18 18.98 26.82
N ASN A 286 4.14 19.46 28.07
CA ASN A 286 5.25 20.19 28.65
C ASN A 286 6.48 19.34 28.89
N LYS A 287 6.35 18.01 28.86
CA LYS A 287 7.49 17.12 29.00
C LYS A 287 8.41 17.19 27.78
N TYR A 288 7.88 17.56 26.65
CA TYR A 288 8.60 17.57 25.38
C TYR A 288 8.88 18.96 24.84
N UNK A 289 8.63 19.87 25.60
CA UNK A 289 8.69 21.20 25.31
C UNK A 289 9.68 21.95 25.07
#